data_adabf8efec4f77dde9dcfd1d86030d4c
#
_entry.id   adabf8efec4f77dde9dcfd1d86030d4c
#
_cell.length_a   1.000
_cell.length_b   1.000
_cell.length_c   1.000
_cell.angle_alpha   90.00
_cell.angle_beta   90.00
_cell.angle_gamma   90.00
#
_symmetry.space_group_name_H-M   'P 1'
#
loop_
_entity.id
_entity.type
_entity.pdbx_description
1 polymer ?
#
loop_
_entity_poly.entity_id
_entity_poly.type
_entity_poly.pdbx_seq_one_letter_code
_entity_poly.pdbx_strand_id
1 'polypeptide(L)'
;MCTLLAVQTSAVNFWTHNSNTYYAYPAPQQPYYAPQPPPPPAPRRSGPGCLLCFVFKVIALVVIALGAAVLVLWLILRPGAVRATAVSATLSRFDLADGVRAGEGVLQYNLTVDVRVRNPNRFRIHYEYAEAQASYDGERFGYHPVQPFYLERKGERTVTAAFAGSSAVDDRGALRSYRRERGDGFYYVKVRLYADLGFKVRVFNARRKSKITCTLRLPVPNASAAPVPTMLGTRCAVDF
;
A
#
# COMPACT_ATOMS: atom_id res chain seq x y z
N MET A 1 -33.40 10.98 -7.89
CA MET A 1 -34.30 9.96 -8.44
C MET A 1 -35.35 10.69 -9.30
N CYS A 2 -35.05 10.90 -10.54
CA CYS A 2 -36.00 11.37 -11.54
C CYS A 2 -35.36 11.07 -12.91
N THR A 3 -35.46 9.81 -13.27
CA THR A 3 -35.22 9.34 -14.64
C THR A 3 -36.40 8.44 -14.95
N LEU A 4 -37.40 8.95 -15.62
CA LEU A 4 -38.47 8.14 -16.20
C LEU A 4 -38.42 8.29 -17.70
N LEU A 5 -38.13 7.18 -18.29
CA LEU A 5 -38.24 6.82 -19.71
C LEU A 5 -39.60 7.17 -20.26
N ALA A 6 -39.63 7.95 -21.31
CA ALA A 6 -40.79 8.07 -22.19
C ALA A 6 -40.70 6.94 -23.25
N VAL A 7 -41.52 5.93 -23.10
CA VAL A 7 -41.76 4.94 -24.13
C VAL A 7 -42.87 5.46 -25.05
N GLN A 8 -42.51 5.77 -26.27
CA GLN A 8 -43.47 6.03 -27.35
C GLN A 8 -44.04 4.71 -27.84
N THR A 9 -45.34 4.51 -27.61
CA THR A 9 -46.11 3.46 -28.30
C THR A 9 -46.80 4.06 -29.50
N SER A 10 -46.35 3.69 -30.66
CA SER A 10 -47.06 3.95 -31.95
C SER A 10 -48.24 3.00 -32.06
N ALA A 11 -49.46 3.52 -32.06
CA ALA A 11 -50.65 2.77 -32.39
C ALA A 11 -50.89 2.82 -33.91
N VAL A 12 -50.91 1.66 -34.51
CA VAL A 12 -51.21 1.41 -35.91
C VAL A 12 -52.72 1.40 -36.06
N ASN A 13 -53.27 2.35 -36.81
CA ASN A 13 -54.68 2.36 -37.19
C ASN A 13 -54.91 1.43 -38.34
N PHE A 14 -55.75 0.39 -38.11
CA PHE A 14 -56.21 -0.55 -39.09
C PHE A 14 -57.51 -0.03 -39.67
N TRP A 15 -57.55 0.19 -40.99
CA TRP A 15 -58.72 0.57 -41.75
C TRP A 15 -59.61 -0.66 -42.01
N THR A 16 -60.89 -0.61 -41.55
CA THR A 16 -61.89 -1.49 -42.03
C THR A 16 -62.96 -0.66 -42.80
N HIS A 17 -63.01 -0.95 -44.06
CA HIS A 17 -64.04 -0.43 -45.01
C HIS A 17 -65.35 -1.14 -44.72
N ASN A 18 -66.41 -0.39 -44.39
CA ASN A 18 -67.77 -0.94 -44.50
C ASN A 18 -68.71 0.08 -45.19
N SER A 19 -69.11 -0.27 -46.38
CA SER A 19 -70.04 0.48 -47.23
C SER A 19 -71.49 0.11 -46.88
N ASN A 20 -72.22 1.05 -46.30
CA ASN A 20 -73.66 0.98 -46.25
C ASN A 20 -74.24 2.32 -46.69
N THR A 21 -74.91 2.25 -47.82
CA THR A 21 -75.70 3.31 -48.49
C THR A 21 -76.99 3.50 -47.71
N TYR A 22 -77.19 4.67 -47.09
CA TYR A 22 -78.44 5.12 -46.55
C TYR A 22 -78.77 6.52 -47.07
N TYR A 23 -80.04 6.65 -47.55
CA TYR A 23 -80.64 7.86 -48.10
C TYR A 23 -80.53 9.06 -47.15
N ALA A 24 -80.05 10.18 -47.72
CA ALA A 24 -79.85 11.42 -46.97
C ALA A 24 -81.19 12.19 -46.91
N TYR A 25 -81.64 12.47 -45.71
CA TYR A 25 -82.58 13.58 -45.44
C TYR A 25 -81.77 14.88 -45.30
N PRO A 26 -82.22 16.03 -45.79
CA PRO A 26 -81.51 17.26 -45.63
C PRO A 26 -81.56 17.69 -44.14
N ALA A 27 -80.43 17.77 -43.53
CA ALA A 27 -80.27 18.23 -42.17
C ALA A 27 -80.50 19.73 -42.11
N PRO A 28 -81.13 20.26 -41.00
CA PRO A 28 -81.26 21.70 -40.75
C PRO A 28 -79.91 22.34 -40.68
N GLN A 29 -79.69 23.45 -41.34
CA GLN A 29 -78.46 24.25 -41.30
C GLN A 29 -78.24 24.76 -39.91
N GLN A 30 -77.22 24.28 -39.25
CA GLN A 30 -76.73 24.82 -37.97
C GLN A 30 -76.08 26.18 -38.23
N PRO A 31 -76.23 27.12 -37.31
CA PRO A 31 -75.59 28.41 -37.45
C PRO A 31 -74.03 28.22 -37.41
N TYR A 32 -73.37 28.82 -38.37
CA TYR A 32 -71.95 28.81 -38.55
C TYR A 32 -71.32 29.56 -37.35
N TYR A 33 -70.81 28.80 -36.34
CA TYR A 33 -69.94 29.35 -35.34
C TYR A 33 -68.54 29.48 -35.90
N ALA A 34 -68.07 30.68 -36.07
CA ALA A 34 -66.66 30.92 -36.42
C ALA A 34 -65.72 30.26 -35.40
N PRO A 35 -64.68 29.58 -35.83
CA PRO A 35 -63.70 28.97 -34.89
C PRO A 35 -63.14 30.09 -34.00
N GLN A 36 -63.26 29.94 -32.70
CA GLN A 36 -62.61 30.83 -31.79
C GLN A 36 -61.11 30.69 -31.94
N PRO A 37 -60.32 31.77 -31.96
CA PRO A 37 -58.88 31.70 -32.00
C PRO A 37 -58.36 30.92 -30.78
N PRO A 38 -57.35 30.08 -30.98
CA PRO A 38 -56.80 29.30 -29.90
C PRO A 38 -56.36 30.20 -28.76
N PRO A 39 -56.63 29.84 -27.49
CA PRO A 39 -56.23 30.62 -26.35
C PRO A 39 -54.71 30.86 -26.36
N PRO A 40 -54.21 32.04 -25.96
CA PRO A 40 -52.79 32.31 -25.94
C PRO A 40 -52.10 31.29 -25.02
N PRO A 41 -50.90 30.81 -25.42
CA PRO A 41 -50.15 29.84 -24.60
C PRO A 41 -49.94 30.41 -23.20
N ALA A 42 -50.35 29.62 -22.22
CA ALA A 42 -50.19 30.01 -20.82
C ALA A 42 -48.70 30.29 -20.50
N PRO A 43 -48.41 31.41 -19.80
CA PRO A 43 -47.02 31.72 -19.45
C PRO A 43 -46.45 30.56 -18.66
N ARG A 44 -45.34 29.98 -19.13
CA ARG A 44 -44.59 28.99 -18.40
C ARG A 44 -44.11 29.59 -17.10
N ARG A 45 -44.84 29.38 -16.01
CA ARG A 45 -44.35 29.70 -14.67
C ARG A 45 -43.12 28.85 -14.42
N SER A 46 -41.96 29.44 -14.52
CA SER A 46 -40.74 28.92 -13.95
C SER A 46 -40.90 28.88 -12.44
N GLY A 47 -41.47 27.79 -11.92
CA GLY A 47 -41.69 27.63 -10.50
C GLY A 47 -40.34 27.56 -9.72
N PRO A 48 -40.32 27.93 -8.44
CA PRO A 48 -39.13 27.93 -7.57
C PRO A 48 -38.42 26.57 -7.50
N GLY A 49 -39.09 25.49 -7.91
CA GLY A 49 -38.52 24.16 -8.01
C GLY A 49 -37.35 24.03 -8.99
N CYS A 50 -37.28 24.87 -10.03
CA CYS A 50 -36.19 24.84 -10.99
C CYS A 50 -34.87 25.36 -10.40
N LEU A 51 -34.95 26.40 -9.56
CA LEU A 51 -33.79 26.94 -8.84
C LEU A 51 -33.24 25.97 -7.78
N LEU A 52 -34.13 25.34 -7.03
CA LEU A 52 -33.76 24.32 -6.04
C LEU A 52 -33.10 23.13 -6.72
N CYS A 53 -33.66 22.62 -7.82
CA CYS A 53 -33.04 21.51 -8.59
C CYS A 53 -31.67 21.90 -9.17
N PHE A 54 -31.50 23.17 -9.60
CA PHE A 54 -30.22 23.65 -10.09
C PHE A 54 -29.18 23.72 -8.97
N VAL A 55 -29.53 24.29 -7.81
CA VAL A 55 -28.68 24.37 -6.63
C VAL A 55 -28.27 22.97 -6.17
N PHE A 56 -29.22 22.02 -6.11
CA PHE A 56 -28.91 20.63 -5.76
C PHE A 56 -27.93 19.99 -6.75
N LYS A 57 -28.07 20.21 -8.05
CA LYS A 57 -27.15 19.70 -9.07
C LYS A 57 -25.76 20.30 -8.91
N VAL A 58 -25.66 21.61 -8.64
CA VAL A 58 -24.37 22.28 -8.42
C VAL A 58 -23.70 21.74 -7.16
N ILE A 59 -24.42 21.60 -6.06
CA ILE A 59 -23.89 21.02 -4.81
C ILE A 59 -23.42 19.59 -5.06
N ALA A 60 -24.19 18.74 -5.73
CA ALA A 60 -23.82 17.38 -6.04
C ALA A 60 -22.55 17.32 -6.89
N LEU A 61 -22.43 18.18 -7.92
CA LEU A 61 -21.21 18.26 -8.73
C LEU A 61 -19.99 18.70 -7.92
N VAL A 62 -20.15 19.68 -7.04
CA VAL A 62 -19.07 20.14 -6.16
C VAL A 62 -18.63 19.02 -5.21
N VAL A 63 -19.56 18.31 -4.60
CA VAL A 63 -19.25 17.18 -3.70
C VAL A 63 -18.53 16.06 -4.44
N ILE A 64 -18.99 15.72 -5.65
CA ILE A 64 -18.35 14.70 -6.49
C ILE A 64 -16.93 15.16 -6.89
N ALA A 65 -16.76 16.42 -7.30
CA ALA A 65 -15.46 16.97 -7.67
C ALA A 65 -14.47 16.97 -6.49
N LEU A 66 -14.93 17.40 -5.30
CA LEU A 66 -14.13 17.35 -4.08
C LEU A 66 -13.78 15.91 -3.68
N GLY A 67 -14.74 14.99 -3.74
CA GLY A 67 -14.50 13.57 -3.49
C GLY A 67 -13.47 12.98 -4.45
N ALA A 68 -13.58 13.29 -5.74
CA ALA A 68 -12.60 12.87 -6.75
C ALA A 68 -11.22 13.47 -6.49
N ALA A 69 -11.14 14.75 -6.14
CA ALA A 69 -9.89 15.42 -5.81
C ALA A 69 -9.21 14.79 -4.58
N VAL A 70 -9.98 14.51 -3.52
CA VAL A 70 -9.48 13.81 -2.32
C VAL A 70 -9.00 12.39 -2.66
N LEU A 71 -9.75 11.66 -3.49
CA LEU A 71 -9.37 10.32 -3.93
C LEU A 71 -8.07 10.34 -4.73
N VAL A 72 -7.94 11.25 -5.68
CA VAL A 72 -6.70 11.41 -6.48
C VAL A 72 -5.53 11.79 -5.58
N LEU A 73 -5.75 12.72 -4.65
CA LEU A 73 -4.72 13.11 -3.68
C LEU A 73 -4.30 11.94 -2.80
N TRP A 74 -5.25 11.13 -2.35
CA TRP A 74 -5.00 9.93 -1.55
C TRP A 74 -4.21 8.89 -2.35
N LEU A 75 -4.57 8.65 -3.62
CA LEU A 75 -3.83 7.71 -4.50
C LEU A 75 -2.39 8.18 -4.76
N ILE A 76 -2.17 9.49 -4.94
CA ILE A 76 -0.84 10.06 -5.17
C ILE A 76 0.02 10.02 -3.90
N LEU A 77 -0.60 10.25 -2.73
CA LEU A 77 0.08 10.28 -1.43
C LEU A 77 0.14 8.92 -0.75
N ARG A 78 -0.50 7.89 -1.31
CA ARG A 78 -0.47 6.54 -0.74
C ARG A 78 0.97 6.09 -0.56
N PRO A 79 1.44 5.88 0.69
CA PRO A 79 2.82 5.49 0.94
C PRO A 79 3.06 4.09 0.40
N GLY A 80 3.96 3.97 -0.55
CA GLY A 80 4.51 2.68 -0.96
C GLY A 80 5.43 2.13 0.13
N ALA A 81 5.40 0.82 0.35
CA ALA A 81 6.30 0.17 1.30
C ALA A 81 7.76 0.41 0.91
N VAL A 82 8.57 0.74 1.90
CA VAL A 82 10.03 0.82 1.76
C VAL A 82 10.55 -0.55 1.33
N ARG A 83 11.54 -0.58 0.48
CA ARG A 83 12.19 -1.83 0.04
C ARG A 83 13.54 -1.96 0.70
N ALA A 84 13.82 -3.13 1.25
CA ALA A 84 15.10 -3.43 1.85
C ALA A 84 15.71 -4.66 1.19
N THR A 85 17.02 -4.64 0.98
CA THR A 85 17.79 -5.73 0.38
C THR A 85 19.12 -5.85 1.13
N ALA A 86 19.43 -7.02 1.65
CA ALA A 86 20.75 -7.31 2.16
C ALA A 86 21.70 -7.45 0.95
N VAL A 87 22.65 -6.53 0.84
CA VAL A 87 23.57 -6.44 -0.31
C VAL A 87 24.76 -7.34 -0.09
N SER A 88 25.36 -7.23 1.07
CA SER A 88 26.54 -8.00 1.45
C SER A 88 26.52 -8.31 2.95
N ALA A 89 27.22 -9.36 3.31
CA ALA A 89 27.53 -9.64 4.70
C ALA A 89 28.91 -10.30 4.81
N THR A 90 29.64 -9.95 5.86
CA THR A 90 30.94 -10.51 6.17
C THR A 90 30.84 -11.19 7.53
N LEU A 91 30.97 -12.51 7.55
CA LEU A 91 31.03 -13.30 8.77
C LEU A 91 32.49 -13.68 9.03
N SER A 92 33.15 -12.92 9.92
CA SER A 92 34.57 -13.13 10.23
C SER A 92 34.76 -14.17 11.34
N ARG A 93 33.79 -14.27 12.24
CA ARG A 93 33.82 -15.20 13.37
C ARG A 93 32.42 -15.64 13.74
N PHE A 94 32.26 -16.92 13.94
CA PHE A 94 31.01 -17.50 14.44
C PHE A 94 31.32 -18.84 15.09
N ASP A 95 31.92 -18.77 16.29
CA ASP A 95 32.42 -19.92 17.02
C ASP A 95 31.64 -20.13 18.31
N LEU A 96 31.17 -21.34 18.49
CA LEU A 96 30.49 -21.78 19.70
C LEU A 96 31.47 -22.58 20.55
N ALA A 97 31.85 -22.03 21.69
CA ALA A 97 32.62 -22.70 22.72
C ALA A 97 31.66 -23.42 23.67
N ASP A 98 32.01 -24.61 24.10
CA ASP A 98 31.25 -25.36 25.11
C ASP A 98 31.27 -24.60 26.43
N GLY A 99 30.09 -24.45 27.04
CA GLY A 99 29.94 -23.83 28.36
C GLY A 99 30.36 -24.77 29.51
N VAL A 100 30.39 -24.23 30.70
CA VAL A 100 30.76 -24.98 31.93
C VAL A 100 29.76 -26.09 32.24
N ARG A 101 28.49 -25.91 31.84
CA ARG A 101 27.41 -26.87 32.05
C ARG A 101 26.99 -27.52 30.74
N ALA A 102 26.56 -28.78 30.82
CA ALA A 102 26.01 -29.48 29.68
C ALA A 102 24.75 -28.80 29.12
N GLY A 103 24.84 -28.33 27.89
CA GLY A 103 23.73 -27.61 27.21
C GLY A 103 23.85 -26.12 27.21
N GLU A 104 24.87 -25.53 27.82
CA GLU A 104 25.26 -24.15 27.73
C GLU A 104 26.42 -23.99 26.71
N GLY A 105 26.47 -22.85 26.05
CA GLY A 105 27.56 -22.50 25.14
C GLY A 105 27.80 -21.01 25.14
N VAL A 106 28.96 -20.57 24.70
CA VAL A 106 29.28 -19.17 24.47
C VAL A 106 29.57 -18.98 22.99
N LEU A 107 28.68 -18.27 22.31
CA LEU A 107 28.84 -17.90 20.92
C LEU A 107 29.74 -16.66 20.82
N GLN A 108 30.87 -16.79 20.18
CA GLN A 108 31.73 -15.68 19.80
C GLN A 108 31.43 -15.34 18.34
N TYR A 109 31.11 -14.06 18.10
CA TYR A 109 30.68 -13.64 16.77
C TYR A 109 31.33 -12.33 16.34
N ASN A 110 31.53 -12.21 15.03
CA ASN A 110 31.89 -10.99 14.36
C ASN A 110 31.25 -11.01 12.97
N LEU A 111 30.15 -10.23 12.82
CA LEU A 111 29.31 -10.18 11.65
C LEU A 111 29.09 -8.72 11.26
N THR A 112 29.38 -8.38 10.02
CA THR A 112 29.01 -7.07 9.43
C THR A 112 28.02 -7.31 8.30
N VAL A 113 26.93 -6.54 8.27
CA VAL A 113 25.87 -6.68 7.25
C VAL A 113 25.55 -5.33 6.66
N ASP A 114 25.50 -5.26 5.34
CA ASP A 114 25.09 -4.09 4.58
C ASP A 114 23.66 -4.28 4.06
N VAL A 115 22.76 -3.46 4.54
CA VAL A 115 21.36 -3.46 4.11
C VAL A 115 21.07 -2.18 3.32
N ARG A 116 20.72 -2.34 2.07
CA ARG A 116 20.28 -1.24 1.20
C ARG A 116 18.78 -1.03 1.42
N VAL A 117 18.42 0.20 1.83
CA VAL A 117 17.05 0.62 2.04
C VAL A 117 16.68 1.63 0.96
N ARG A 118 15.59 1.40 0.23
CA ARG A 118 15.10 2.24 -0.86
C ARG A 118 13.72 2.82 -0.54
N ASN A 119 13.59 4.12 -0.68
CA ASN A 119 12.33 4.85 -0.56
C ASN A 119 11.62 4.93 -1.93
N PRO A 120 10.51 4.21 -2.18
CA PRO A 120 9.77 4.34 -3.42
C PRO A 120 8.88 5.59 -3.47
N ASN A 121 8.79 6.35 -2.36
CA ASN A 121 7.86 7.45 -2.19
C ASN A 121 8.37 8.78 -2.76
N ARG A 122 7.45 9.72 -2.99
CA ARG A 122 7.74 11.08 -3.43
C ARG A 122 8.02 12.05 -2.28
N PHE A 123 8.09 11.55 -1.05
CA PHE A 123 8.42 12.32 0.15
C PHE A 123 9.64 11.72 0.84
N ARG A 124 10.33 12.54 1.64
CA ARG A 124 11.48 12.16 2.44
C ARG A 124 11.02 11.39 3.67
N ILE A 125 11.76 10.37 4.06
CA ILE A 125 11.54 9.58 5.28
C ILE A 125 12.68 9.90 6.24
N HIS A 126 12.36 10.19 7.48
CA HIS A 126 13.33 10.37 8.56
C HIS A 126 13.33 9.13 9.44
N TYR A 127 14.45 8.48 9.56
CA TYR A 127 14.71 7.43 10.53
C TYR A 127 15.20 8.09 11.82
N GLU A 128 14.27 8.34 12.77
CA GLU A 128 14.56 9.07 14.02
C GLU A 128 15.31 8.18 14.99
N TYR A 129 14.92 6.93 15.09
CA TYR A 129 15.57 5.89 15.86
C TYR A 129 15.64 4.63 15.02
N ALA A 130 16.79 3.97 15.04
CA ALA A 130 16.95 2.70 14.37
C ALA A 130 17.93 1.82 15.14
N GLU A 131 17.62 0.53 15.22
CA GLU A 131 18.49 -0.47 15.82
C GLU A 131 18.49 -1.73 14.99
N ALA A 132 19.64 -2.35 14.85
CA ALA A 132 19.79 -3.65 14.21
C ALA A 132 20.02 -4.71 15.29
N GLN A 133 19.34 -5.84 15.16
CA GLN A 133 19.46 -6.99 16.03
C GLN A 133 19.81 -8.22 15.18
N ALA A 134 20.83 -8.96 15.58
CA ALA A 134 21.19 -10.24 14.99
C ALA A 134 20.71 -11.39 15.87
N SER A 135 20.09 -12.39 15.27
CA SER A 135 19.57 -13.58 15.95
C SER A 135 19.92 -14.85 15.20
N TYR A 136 20.15 -15.91 15.95
CA TYR A 136 20.43 -17.25 15.46
C TYR A 136 19.47 -18.24 16.13
N ASP A 137 18.80 -19.05 15.34
CA ASP A 137 17.79 -20.03 15.78
C ASP A 137 16.74 -19.49 16.76
N GLY A 138 16.37 -18.20 16.60
CA GLY A 138 15.40 -17.50 17.47
C GLY A 138 16.04 -16.65 18.55
N GLU A 139 17.21 -17.01 19.05
CA GLU A 139 17.93 -16.31 20.09
C GLU A 139 18.70 -15.09 19.57
N ARG A 140 18.55 -13.97 20.24
CA ARG A 140 19.28 -12.74 19.91
C ARG A 140 20.69 -12.78 20.50
N PHE A 141 21.69 -12.69 19.64
CA PHE A 141 23.08 -12.65 20.06
C PHE A 141 23.76 -11.29 19.91
N GLY A 142 23.28 -10.45 18.98
CA GLY A 142 23.92 -9.17 18.68
C GLY A 142 22.95 -8.00 18.58
N TYR A 143 23.47 -6.80 18.90
CA TYR A 143 22.77 -5.54 18.86
C TYR A 143 23.69 -4.45 18.30
N HIS A 144 23.16 -3.58 17.44
CA HIS A 144 23.88 -2.45 16.88
C HIS A 144 22.95 -1.24 16.73
N PRO A 145 23.22 -0.10 17.41
CA PRO A 145 22.47 1.13 17.21
C PRO A 145 22.84 1.76 15.86
N VAL A 146 21.84 2.13 15.09
CA VAL A 146 22.01 2.80 13.80
C VAL A 146 21.81 4.29 13.98
N GLN A 147 22.74 5.10 13.48
CA GLN A 147 22.64 6.56 13.54
C GLN A 147 21.39 7.05 12.79
N PRO A 148 20.66 8.05 13.33
CA PRO A 148 19.54 8.67 12.63
C PRO A 148 19.94 9.17 11.24
N PHE A 149 19.04 8.99 10.26
CA PHE A 149 19.30 9.42 8.89
C PHE A 149 18.04 9.79 8.13
N TYR A 150 18.23 10.54 7.05
CA TYR A 150 17.19 10.84 6.10
C TYR A 150 17.33 9.97 4.86
N LEU A 151 16.19 9.45 4.39
CA LEU A 151 16.10 8.74 3.14
C LEU A 151 15.32 9.62 2.15
N GLU A 152 16.03 10.11 1.14
CA GLU A 152 15.49 11.05 0.17
C GLU A 152 14.37 10.46 -0.68
N ARG A 153 13.62 11.34 -1.36
CA ARG A 153 12.57 10.94 -2.31
C ARG A 153 13.15 10.06 -3.40
N LYS A 154 12.55 8.90 -3.63
CA LYS A 154 13.05 7.92 -4.61
C LYS A 154 14.50 7.50 -4.39
N GLY A 155 15.10 7.93 -3.29
CA GLY A 155 16.49 7.66 -2.93
C GLY A 155 16.68 6.28 -2.29
N GLU A 156 17.95 5.91 -2.19
CA GLU A 156 18.39 4.71 -1.49
C GLU A 156 19.59 5.03 -0.60
N ARG A 157 19.76 4.24 0.45
CA ARG A 157 20.89 4.32 1.36
C ARG A 157 21.27 2.94 1.83
N THR A 158 22.57 2.67 1.95
CA THR A 158 23.08 1.48 2.60
C THR A 158 23.30 1.76 4.07
N VAL A 159 22.78 0.89 4.90
CA VAL A 159 22.95 0.90 6.37
C VAL A 159 23.85 -0.29 6.70
N THR A 160 25.00 -0.01 7.29
CA THR A 160 25.93 -1.03 7.78
C THR A 160 25.66 -1.29 9.25
N ALA A 161 25.45 -2.55 9.60
CA ALA A 161 25.31 -2.99 10.99
C ALA A 161 26.44 -3.96 11.32
N ALA A 162 27.25 -3.62 12.31
CA ALA A 162 28.35 -4.42 12.77
C ALA A 162 28.04 -5.02 14.14
N PHE A 163 28.17 -6.33 14.27
CA PHE A 163 27.94 -7.09 15.48
C PHE A 163 29.22 -7.82 15.84
N ALA A 164 29.81 -7.49 16.97
CA ALA A 164 31.00 -8.17 17.48
C ALA A 164 30.88 -8.38 18.99
N GLY A 165 31.19 -9.56 19.45
CA GLY A 165 31.10 -9.86 20.86
C GLY A 165 30.98 -11.34 21.18
N SER A 166 30.45 -11.61 22.37
CA SER A 166 30.11 -12.96 22.83
C SER A 166 28.73 -12.95 23.48
N SER A 167 27.98 -14.02 23.31
CA SER A 167 26.65 -14.21 23.89
C SER A 167 26.52 -15.62 24.44
N ALA A 168 25.93 -15.75 25.62
CA ALA A 168 25.56 -17.07 26.13
C ALA A 168 24.43 -17.66 25.26
N VAL A 169 24.49 -18.95 25.03
CA VAL A 169 23.48 -19.72 24.31
C VAL A 169 23.08 -20.88 25.20
N ASP A 170 21.87 -20.82 25.74
CA ASP A 170 21.35 -21.81 26.67
C ASP A 170 20.34 -22.76 26.01
N ASP A 171 20.03 -22.52 24.73
CA ASP A 171 19.09 -23.35 23.97
C ASP A 171 19.79 -24.56 23.31
N ARG A 172 19.41 -25.73 23.76
CA ARG A 172 19.87 -27.01 23.16
C ARG A 172 19.47 -27.15 21.68
N GLY A 173 18.42 -26.46 21.24
CA GLY A 173 17.99 -26.40 19.83
C GLY A 173 19.04 -25.68 19.00
N ALA A 174 19.42 -24.47 19.44
CA ALA A 174 20.44 -23.66 18.78
C ALA A 174 21.81 -24.35 18.72
N LEU A 175 22.20 -25.05 19.79
CA LEU A 175 23.44 -25.86 19.80
C LEU A 175 23.42 -26.98 18.76
N ARG A 176 22.29 -27.69 18.60
CA ARG A 176 22.13 -28.74 17.58
C ARG A 176 22.12 -28.17 16.17
N SER A 177 21.40 -27.04 15.97
CA SER A 177 21.36 -26.35 14.69
C SER A 177 22.75 -25.89 14.27
N TYR A 178 23.53 -25.32 15.21
CA TYR A 178 24.89 -24.89 14.95
C TYR A 178 25.79 -26.02 14.44
N ARG A 179 25.77 -27.21 15.13
CA ARG A 179 26.61 -28.34 14.73
C ARG A 179 26.21 -28.86 13.35
N ARG A 180 24.92 -28.95 13.06
CA ARG A 180 24.41 -29.36 11.76
C ARG A 180 24.81 -28.40 10.65
N GLU A 181 24.53 -27.09 10.84
CA GLU A 181 24.81 -26.05 9.85
C GLU A 181 26.31 -25.88 9.59
N ARG A 182 27.14 -26.05 10.62
CA ARG A 182 28.60 -26.07 10.47
C ARG A 182 29.04 -27.22 9.55
N GLY A 183 28.41 -28.39 9.68
CA GLY A 183 28.64 -29.54 8.79
C GLY A 183 28.17 -29.28 7.37
N ASP A 184 27.07 -28.54 7.20
CA ASP A 184 26.52 -28.15 5.91
C ASP A 184 27.29 -26.99 5.23
N GLY A 185 28.21 -26.35 5.94
CA GLY A 185 29.05 -25.26 5.45
C GLY A 185 28.40 -23.88 5.44
N PHE A 186 27.21 -23.72 6.01
CA PHE A 186 26.50 -22.44 6.04
C PHE A 186 25.73 -22.26 7.33
N TYR A 187 25.68 -21.00 7.82
CA TYR A 187 24.85 -20.58 8.94
C TYR A 187 23.66 -19.75 8.44
N TYR A 188 22.49 -19.89 9.09
CA TYR A 188 21.32 -19.10 8.83
C TYR A 188 21.12 -18.05 9.93
N VAL A 189 21.56 -16.83 9.65
CA VAL A 189 21.45 -15.70 10.57
C VAL A 189 20.29 -14.79 10.16
N LYS A 190 19.49 -14.40 11.13
CA LYS A 190 18.37 -13.48 10.93
C LYS A 190 18.71 -12.11 11.50
N VAL A 191 18.75 -11.09 10.64
CA VAL A 191 18.98 -9.71 11.03
C VAL A 191 17.67 -8.95 10.95
N ARG A 192 17.29 -8.28 12.05
CA ARG A 192 16.11 -7.44 12.15
C ARG A 192 16.54 -6.00 12.38
N LEU A 193 16.05 -5.09 11.55
CA LEU A 193 16.21 -3.65 11.73
C LEU A 193 14.88 -3.08 12.20
N TYR A 194 14.84 -2.57 13.42
CA TYR A 194 13.70 -1.84 13.98
C TYR A 194 13.96 -0.35 13.80
N ALA A 195 12.95 0.38 13.34
CA ALA A 195 13.11 1.81 13.12
C ALA A 195 11.80 2.57 13.39
N ASP A 196 11.95 3.75 13.99
CA ASP A 196 10.88 4.73 14.11
C ASP A 196 11.00 5.71 12.94
N LEU A 197 9.99 5.71 12.09
CA LEU A 197 9.94 6.50 10.87
C LEU A 197 9.11 7.75 11.06
N GLY A 198 9.70 8.91 10.80
CA GLY A 198 9.01 10.20 10.69
C GLY A 198 8.73 10.56 9.23
N PHE A 199 7.48 10.87 8.92
CA PHE A 199 7.05 11.36 7.61
C PHE A 199 6.59 12.80 7.74
N LYS A 200 7.23 13.71 7.00
CA LYS A 200 6.77 15.10 6.86
C LYS A 200 6.13 15.29 5.49
N VAL A 201 4.80 15.35 5.44
CA VAL A 201 4.05 15.67 4.23
C VAL A 201 3.31 16.98 4.48
N ARG A 202 3.93 18.09 4.04
CA ARG A 202 3.43 19.49 4.15
C ARG A 202 2.75 19.84 5.49
N VAL A 203 1.54 19.33 5.75
CA VAL A 203 0.69 19.69 6.90
C VAL A 203 0.62 18.55 7.92
N PHE A 204 1.01 17.33 7.56
CA PHE A 204 0.88 16.15 8.41
C PHE A 204 2.24 15.59 8.81
N ASN A 205 2.44 15.44 10.12
CA ASN A 205 3.53 14.67 10.68
C ASN A 205 2.97 13.31 11.08
N ALA A 206 3.42 12.25 10.45
CA ALA A 206 3.05 10.89 10.82
C ALA A 206 4.29 10.14 11.30
N ARG A 207 4.14 9.35 12.36
CA ARG A 207 5.17 8.43 12.86
C ARG A 207 4.69 7.00 12.69
N ARG A 208 5.58 6.11 12.27
CA ARG A 208 5.31 4.69 12.17
C ARG A 208 6.52 3.89 12.60
N LYS A 209 6.27 2.78 13.26
CA LYS A 209 7.30 1.78 13.55
C LYS A 209 7.42 0.87 12.33
N SER A 210 8.66 0.56 11.96
CA SER A 210 8.95 -0.37 10.87
C SER A 210 9.91 -1.45 11.37
N LYS A 211 9.69 -2.67 10.89
CA LYS A 211 10.53 -3.81 11.15
C LYS A 211 10.97 -4.41 9.81
N ILE A 212 12.25 -4.39 9.55
CA ILE A 212 12.86 -5.02 8.39
C ILE A 212 13.51 -6.32 8.83
N THR A 213 13.15 -7.44 8.22
CA THR A 213 13.68 -8.77 8.57
C THR A 213 14.41 -9.35 7.36
N CYS A 214 15.70 -9.60 7.52
CA CYS A 214 16.56 -10.23 6.54
C CYS A 214 17.02 -11.59 7.05
N THR A 215 16.76 -12.66 6.30
CA THR A 215 17.30 -13.99 6.59
C THR A 215 18.50 -14.22 5.68
N LEU A 216 19.66 -14.37 6.28
CA LEU A 216 20.95 -14.47 5.59
C LEU A 216 21.47 -15.89 5.65
N ARG A 217 21.95 -16.41 4.52
CA ARG A 217 22.71 -17.64 4.44
C ARG A 217 24.18 -17.28 4.27
N LEU A 218 24.97 -17.52 5.30
CA LEU A 218 26.38 -17.11 5.38
C LEU A 218 27.29 -18.33 5.39
N PRO A 219 28.39 -18.33 4.62
CA PRO A 219 29.34 -19.43 4.66
C PRO A 219 30.03 -19.49 6.02
N VAL A 220 30.41 -20.69 6.42
CA VAL A 220 31.21 -20.91 7.63
C VAL A 220 32.54 -20.16 7.46
N PRO A 221 32.92 -19.30 8.42
CA PRO A 221 34.17 -18.55 8.33
C PRO A 221 35.37 -19.53 8.35
N ASN A 222 36.31 -19.28 7.44
CA ASN A 222 37.57 -20.01 7.45
C ASN A 222 38.59 -19.19 8.28
N ALA A 223 39.05 -19.76 9.39
CA ALA A 223 40.01 -19.15 10.29
C ALA A 223 41.35 -18.80 9.61
N SER A 224 41.70 -19.51 8.52
CA SER A 224 42.98 -19.33 7.80
C SER A 224 42.86 -18.32 6.64
N ALA A 225 41.68 -17.85 6.27
CA ALA A 225 41.45 -16.93 5.17
C ALA A 225 41.01 -15.57 5.64
N ALA A 226 41.38 -14.53 4.91
CA ALA A 226 40.85 -13.19 5.16
C ALA A 226 39.31 -13.19 4.98
N PRO A 227 38.57 -12.49 5.84
CA PRO A 227 37.11 -12.43 5.73
C PRO A 227 36.70 -11.71 4.44
N VAL A 228 35.95 -12.41 3.58
CA VAL A 228 35.48 -11.88 2.30
C VAL A 228 33.99 -11.57 2.40
N PRO A 229 33.55 -10.39 1.93
CA PRO A 229 32.13 -10.07 1.87
C PRO A 229 31.38 -11.04 0.95
N THR A 230 30.37 -11.70 1.48
CA THR A 230 29.44 -12.51 0.69
C THR A 230 28.39 -11.60 0.08
N MET A 231 28.33 -11.53 -1.24
CA MET A 231 27.29 -10.79 -1.95
C MET A 231 25.96 -11.56 -1.91
N LEU A 232 24.93 -10.96 -1.33
CA LEU A 232 23.68 -11.67 -1.03
C LEU A 232 22.56 -11.35 -2.01
N GLY A 233 22.27 -10.07 -2.25
CA GLY A 233 21.13 -9.65 -3.06
C GLY A 233 19.75 -10.09 -2.52
N THR A 234 19.71 -10.52 -1.25
CA THR A 234 18.51 -11.09 -0.63
C THR A 234 17.50 -9.99 -0.27
N ARG A 235 16.26 -10.14 -0.74
CA ARG A 235 15.16 -9.24 -0.34
C ARG A 235 14.76 -9.50 1.09
N CYS A 236 14.61 -8.43 1.86
CA CYS A 236 14.14 -8.47 3.24
C CYS A 236 12.63 -8.21 3.31
N ALA A 237 11.95 -8.86 4.24
CA ALA A 237 10.57 -8.55 4.57
C ALA A 237 10.50 -7.21 5.32
N VAL A 238 9.52 -6.38 5.00
CA VAL A 238 9.31 -5.07 5.65
C VAL A 238 7.89 -5.01 6.18
N ASP A 239 7.76 -4.88 7.49
CA ASP A 239 6.50 -4.77 8.23
C ASP A 239 6.37 -3.34 8.82
N PHE A 240 5.11 -2.82 8.91
CA PHE A 240 4.79 -1.48 9.43
C PHE A 240 3.73 -1.52 10.52
#